data_ba7cc92dcc406cca6167c89ee14d8801
#
_entry.id   ba7cc92dcc406cca6167c89ee14d8801
#
_cell.length_a   1.000
_cell.length_b   1.000
_cell.length_c   1.000
_cell.angle_alpha   90.00
_cell.angle_beta   90.00
_cell.angle_gamma   90.00
#
_symmetry.space_group_name_H-M   'P 1'
#
loop_
_entity.id
_entity.type
_entity.pdbx_description
1 polymer ?
#
loop_
_entity_poly.entity_id
_entity_poly.type
_entity_poly.pdbx_seq_one_letter_code
_entity_poly.pdbx_strand_id
1 'polypeptide(L)'
;IKQSNGQRKVFDTLDEVYEFLAEEMVNEFEKAAKGDKIVSFIMPVGPTQPYRIMAEKINYRNLSLKNVRFFFMDEYVDDEKDELIPMSNPLSFRGQIGPLLFNRIRPDLMMPESQIIFPTPENIKDLPKMIEDAGGIEVCYGGIGIHGHVAFNEPGEGVAESNPRILEINEFTRTIDST
;
A
#
# COMPACT_ATOMS: atom_id res chain seq x y z
N ILE A 1 22.56 -14.57 4.07
CA ILE A 1 21.11 -14.37 4.23
C ILE A 1 20.81 -14.61 5.69
N LYS A 2 20.51 -13.55 6.47
CA LYS A 2 19.97 -13.72 7.82
C LYS A 2 18.61 -14.40 7.68
N GLN A 3 18.45 -15.56 8.32
CA GLN A 3 17.13 -16.21 8.42
C GLN A 3 16.15 -15.19 9.05
N SER A 4 15.08 -14.88 8.35
CA SER A 4 14.01 -14.07 8.92
C SER A 4 13.35 -14.89 10.04
N ASN A 5 13.18 -14.30 11.21
CA ASN A 5 12.35 -14.88 12.28
C ASN A 5 10.85 -14.75 11.97
N GLY A 6 10.48 -14.90 10.70
CA GLY A 6 9.12 -14.74 10.23
C GLY A 6 8.16 -15.70 10.94
N GLN A 7 7.08 -15.16 11.47
CA GLN A 7 5.96 -15.96 11.97
C GLN A 7 5.06 -16.32 10.78
N ARG A 8 4.67 -17.59 10.72
CA ARG A 8 3.69 -18.06 9.73
C ARG A 8 2.35 -18.29 10.42
N LYS A 9 1.30 -17.67 9.86
CA LYS A 9 -0.09 -17.96 10.21
C LYS A 9 -0.76 -18.64 9.03
N VAL A 10 -1.57 -19.63 9.29
CA VAL A 10 -2.33 -20.38 8.28
C VAL A 10 -3.79 -20.30 8.66
N PHE A 11 -4.65 -20.09 7.68
CA PHE A 11 -6.08 -19.95 7.82
C PHE A 11 -6.78 -20.95 6.92
N ASP A 12 -8.00 -21.33 7.25
CA ASP A 12 -8.77 -22.30 6.47
C ASP A 12 -9.41 -21.67 5.23
N THR A 13 -9.67 -20.36 5.27
CA THR A 13 -10.34 -19.62 4.19
C THR A 13 -9.63 -18.30 3.87
N LEU A 14 -9.85 -17.78 2.66
CA LEU A 14 -9.39 -16.46 2.27
C LEU A 14 -10.06 -15.34 3.06
N ASP A 15 -11.33 -15.51 3.42
CA ASP A 15 -12.06 -14.51 4.21
C ASP A 15 -11.42 -14.33 5.59
N GLU A 16 -10.97 -15.41 6.22
CA GLU A 16 -10.23 -15.34 7.48
C GLU A 16 -8.89 -14.61 7.32
N VAL A 17 -8.19 -14.81 6.20
CA VAL A 17 -6.95 -14.06 5.89
C VAL A 17 -7.24 -12.56 5.77
N TYR A 18 -8.29 -12.19 5.03
CA TYR A 18 -8.64 -10.80 4.81
C TYR A 18 -9.12 -10.10 6.09
N GLU A 19 -9.92 -10.80 6.88
CA GLU A 19 -10.38 -10.30 8.19
C GLU A 19 -9.21 -10.09 9.14
N PHE A 20 -8.31 -11.07 9.21
CA PHE A 20 -7.10 -11.00 10.03
C PHE A 20 -6.20 -9.83 9.58
N LEU A 21 -5.93 -9.71 8.27
CA LEU A 21 -5.07 -8.64 7.75
C LEU A 21 -5.67 -7.26 8.00
N ALA A 22 -6.97 -7.09 7.77
CA ALA A 22 -7.67 -5.84 8.07
C ALA A 22 -7.63 -5.49 9.56
N GLU A 23 -7.80 -6.48 10.44
CA GLU A 23 -7.71 -6.31 11.90
C GLU A 23 -6.31 -5.86 12.33
N GLU A 24 -5.25 -6.52 11.83
CA GLU A 24 -3.87 -6.16 12.13
C GLU A 24 -3.56 -4.73 11.69
N MET A 25 -3.94 -4.35 10.46
CA MET A 25 -3.74 -2.99 9.95
C MET A 25 -4.45 -1.96 10.83
N VAL A 26 -5.73 -2.18 11.15
CA VAL A 26 -6.51 -1.24 11.97
C VAL A 26 -5.96 -1.13 13.39
N ASN A 27 -5.46 -2.21 13.97
CA ASN A 27 -4.82 -2.20 15.29
C ASN A 27 -3.53 -1.36 15.28
N GLU A 28 -2.72 -1.41 14.22
CA GLU A 28 -1.54 -0.54 14.09
C GLU A 28 -1.95 0.93 13.92
N PHE A 29 -2.99 1.23 13.15
CA PHE A 29 -3.51 2.60 13.03
C PHE A 29 -4.08 3.11 14.36
N GLU A 30 -4.70 2.24 15.15
CA GLU A 30 -5.17 2.60 16.49
C GLU A 30 -4.01 2.93 17.44
N LYS A 31 -2.88 2.24 17.35
CA LYS A 31 -1.66 2.59 18.09
C LYS A 31 -1.15 3.97 17.67
N ALA A 32 -1.08 4.23 16.36
CA ALA A 32 -0.68 5.52 15.82
C ALA A 32 -1.60 6.66 16.29
N ALA A 33 -2.92 6.43 16.31
CA ALA A 33 -3.91 7.42 16.76
C ALA A 33 -3.78 7.82 18.23
N LYS A 34 -3.21 6.94 19.07
CA LYS A 34 -2.97 7.21 20.51
C LYS A 34 -1.73 8.09 20.74
N GLY A 35 -0.87 8.23 19.74
CA GLY A 35 0.34 9.05 19.81
C GLY A 35 0.11 10.48 19.32
N ASP A 36 1.15 11.30 19.48
CA ASP A 36 1.15 12.71 19.07
C ASP A 36 1.89 12.92 17.71
N LYS A 37 2.44 11.86 17.14
CA LYS A 37 3.23 11.92 15.90
C LYS A 37 2.51 11.19 14.77
N ILE A 38 2.74 11.65 13.55
CA ILE A 38 2.30 10.93 12.35
C ILE A 38 3.16 9.69 12.19
N VAL A 39 2.51 8.55 12.04
CA VAL A 39 3.15 7.24 11.81
C VAL A 39 2.93 6.82 10.36
N SER A 40 4.00 6.39 9.71
CA SER A 40 3.98 6.06 8.29
C SER A 40 3.95 4.56 8.04
N PHE A 41 3.14 4.15 7.08
CA PHE A 41 2.94 2.77 6.65
C PHE A 41 3.15 2.65 5.14
N ILE A 42 3.75 1.55 4.68
CA ILE A 42 3.71 1.19 3.26
C ILE A 42 2.49 0.30 3.03
N MET A 43 1.69 0.65 2.02
CA MET A 43 0.43 -0.01 1.70
C MET A 43 0.43 -0.53 0.26
N PRO A 44 0.03 -1.77 -0.01
CA PRO A 44 -0.28 -2.25 -1.34
C PRO A 44 -1.69 -1.79 -1.75
N VAL A 45 -2.07 -1.88 -3.01
CA VAL A 45 -3.50 -1.79 -3.40
C VAL A 45 -4.12 -3.19 -3.51
N GLY A 46 -3.39 -4.17 -3.97
CA GLY A 46 -3.81 -5.58 -3.93
C GLY A 46 -3.21 -6.33 -2.73
N PRO A 47 -3.95 -7.26 -2.11
CA PRO A 47 -5.34 -7.64 -2.36
C PRO A 47 -6.34 -6.59 -1.90
N THR A 48 -7.45 -6.45 -2.62
CA THR A 48 -8.43 -5.37 -2.43
C THR A 48 -9.44 -5.61 -1.30
N GLN A 49 -9.72 -6.87 -1.00
CA GLN A 49 -10.77 -7.29 -0.07
C GLN A 49 -10.60 -6.75 1.37
N PRO A 50 -9.39 -6.70 1.95
CA PRO A 50 -9.20 -6.17 3.29
C PRO A 50 -9.64 -4.71 3.46
N TYR A 51 -9.59 -3.90 2.41
CA TYR A 51 -9.86 -2.47 2.49
C TYR A 51 -11.29 -2.13 2.89
N ARG A 52 -12.27 -2.87 2.38
CA ARG A 52 -13.66 -2.71 2.79
C ARG A 52 -13.82 -3.02 4.28
N ILE A 53 -13.24 -4.12 4.73
CA ILE A 53 -13.28 -4.55 6.14
C ILE A 53 -12.60 -3.50 7.03
N MET A 54 -11.46 -2.97 6.58
CA MET A 54 -10.76 -1.87 7.28
C MET A 54 -11.65 -0.65 7.45
N ALA A 55 -12.30 -0.19 6.38
CA ALA A 55 -13.18 0.98 6.43
C ALA A 55 -14.33 0.78 7.43
N GLU A 56 -14.95 -0.39 7.44
CA GLU A 56 -16.00 -0.76 8.38
C GLU A 56 -15.49 -0.72 9.84
N LYS A 57 -14.31 -1.29 10.10
CA LYS A 57 -13.69 -1.30 11.43
C LYS A 57 -13.27 0.11 11.89
N ILE A 58 -12.68 0.92 11.02
CA ILE A 58 -12.30 2.31 11.30
C ILE A 58 -13.53 3.11 11.71
N ASN A 59 -14.61 3.01 10.93
CA ASN A 59 -15.86 3.69 11.24
C ASN A 59 -16.51 3.20 12.55
N TYR A 60 -16.56 1.89 12.75
CA TYR A 60 -17.12 1.27 13.94
C TYR A 60 -16.37 1.69 15.22
N ARG A 61 -15.03 1.72 15.16
CA ARG A 61 -14.17 2.12 16.29
C ARG A 61 -14.08 3.63 16.48
N ASN A 62 -14.69 4.41 15.58
CA ASN A 62 -14.55 5.87 15.57
C ASN A 62 -13.07 6.31 15.55
N LEU A 63 -12.25 5.59 14.76
CA LEU A 63 -10.81 5.72 14.73
C LEU A 63 -10.37 6.86 13.80
N SER A 64 -9.79 7.91 14.37
CA SER A 64 -9.21 9.00 13.58
C SER A 64 -7.88 8.61 12.96
N LEU A 65 -7.76 8.78 11.65
CA LEU A 65 -6.53 8.54 10.88
C LEU A 65 -5.62 9.78 10.77
N LYS A 66 -5.90 10.86 11.50
CA LYS A 66 -5.11 12.11 11.41
C LYS A 66 -3.60 11.93 11.64
N ASN A 67 -3.22 10.90 12.42
CA ASN A 67 -1.83 10.56 12.74
C ASN A 67 -1.30 9.38 11.90
N VAL A 68 -2.00 9.00 10.82
CA VAL A 68 -1.62 7.90 9.93
C VAL A 68 -1.22 8.46 8.58
N ARG A 69 -0.10 8.01 8.03
CA ARG A 69 0.37 8.34 6.67
C ARG A 69 0.57 7.07 5.88
N PHE A 70 0.09 7.07 4.63
CA PHE A 70 0.30 5.97 3.69
C PHE A 70 1.29 6.36 2.59
N PHE A 71 2.30 5.52 2.40
CA PHE A 71 3.08 5.43 1.19
C PHE A 71 2.61 4.21 0.42
N PHE A 72 2.10 4.38 -0.79
CA PHE A 72 1.71 3.25 -1.63
C PHE A 72 2.93 2.66 -2.33
N MET A 73 2.91 1.33 -2.54
CA MET A 73 4.07 0.60 -3.06
C MET A 73 4.35 0.91 -4.52
N ASP A 74 3.30 1.11 -5.30
CA ASP A 74 3.36 1.16 -6.75
C ASP A 74 2.21 1.96 -7.36
N GLU A 75 2.38 2.35 -8.62
CA GLU A 75 1.37 2.91 -9.49
C GLU A 75 1.82 2.74 -10.96
N TYR A 76 0.89 2.75 -11.88
CA TYR A 76 1.15 2.63 -13.31
C TYR A 76 1.48 3.97 -13.97
N VAL A 77 2.47 3.92 -14.85
CA VAL A 77 2.95 5.04 -15.67
C VAL A 77 2.57 4.80 -17.13
N ASP A 78 2.19 5.84 -17.84
CA ASP A 78 2.03 5.86 -19.30
C ASP A 78 3.41 6.05 -19.93
N ASP A 79 3.93 5.00 -20.59
CA ASP A 79 5.29 4.98 -21.14
C ASP A 79 5.51 6.07 -22.23
N GLU A 80 4.44 6.49 -22.93
CA GLU A 80 4.55 7.48 -24.00
C GLU A 80 4.64 8.90 -23.44
N LYS A 81 4.08 9.15 -22.24
CA LYS A 81 3.95 10.49 -21.66
C LYS A 81 4.84 10.74 -20.45
N ASP A 82 5.42 9.68 -19.89
CA ASP A 82 6.14 9.73 -18.61
C ASP A 82 5.28 10.36 -17.49
N GLU A 83 3.98 10.03 -17.50
CA GLU A 83 2.98 10.50 -16.55
C GLU A 83 2.23 9.33 -15.95
N LEU A 84 1.63 9.53 -14.77
CA LEU A 84 0.74 8.52 -14.22
C LEU A 84 -0.49 8.31 -15.10
N ILE A 85 -0.92 7.06 -15.29
CA ILE A 85 -2.17 6.78 -16.01
C ILE A 85 -3.35 7.49 -15.33
N PRO A 86 -4.40 7.87 -16.09
CA PRO A 86 -5.57 8.54 -15.52
C PRO A 86 -6.24 7.69 -14.43
N MET A 87 -6.73 8.31 -13.37
CA MET A 87 -7.48 7.61 -12.30
C MET A 87 -8.76 6.90 -12.80
N SER A 88 -9.27 7.28 -13.96
CA SER A 88 -10.40 6.61 -14.64
C SER A 88 -10.00 5.31 -15.33
N ASN A 89 -8.70 5.06 -15.49
CA ASN A 89 -8.21 3.79 -16.03
C ASN A 89 -8.40 2.69 -14.96
N PRO A 90 -9.00 1.54 -15.31
CA PRO A 90 -9.21 0.43 -14.36
C PRO A 90 -7.92 -0.08 -13.69
N LEU A 91 -6.77 0.07 -14.32
CA LEU A 91 -5.47 -0.32 -13.76
C LEU A 91 -4.93 0.68 -12.75
N SER A 92 -5.41 1.93 -12.70
CA SER A 92 -4.88 2.92 -11.77
C SER A 92 -5.16 2.55 -10.31
N PHE A 93 -4.13 2.34 -9.53
CA PHE A 93 -4.24 2.07 -8.10
C PHE A 93 -4.79 3.26 -7.33
N ARG A 94 -4.44 4.49 -7.73
CA ARG A 94 -5.05 5.72 -7.19
C ARG A 94 -6.55 5.76 -7.45
N GLY A 95 -6.98 5.32 -8.64
CA GLY A 95 -8.39 5.24 -9.01
C GLY A 95 -9.14 4.17 -8.22
N GLN A 96 -8.50 3.04 -7.95
CA GLN A 96 -9.11 1.92 -7.24
C GLN A 96 -9.25 2.16 -5.74
N ILE A 97 -8.24 2.72 -5.07
CA ILE A 97 -8.22 2.81 -3.60
C ILE A 97 -9.29 3.75 -3.04
N GLY A 98 -9.71 4.76 -3.81
CA GLY A 98 -10.78 5.66 -3.43
C GLY A 98 -12.07 4.91 -3.06
N PRO A 99 -12.72 4.23 -4.00
CA PRO A 99 -13.94 3.46 -3.75
C PRO A 99 -13.72 2.23 -2.86
N LEU A 100 -12.50 1.68 -2.79
CA LEU A 100 -12.20 0.53 -1.94
C LEU A 100 -12.08 0.91 -0.45
N LEU A 101 -11.46 2.03 -0.15
CA LEU A 101 -11.15 2.44 1.21
C LEU A 101 -11.64 3.86 1.53
N PHE A 102 -11.07 4.88 0.91
CA PHE A 102 -11.19 6.26 1.38
C PHE A 102 -12.62 6.80 1.35
N ASN A 103 -13.38 6.50 0.28
CA ASN A 103 -14.77 6.93 0.15
C ASN A 103 -15.74 6.21 1.10
N ARG A 104 -15.27 5.17 1.79
CA ARG A 104 -16.06 4.39 2.76
C ARG A 104 -15.82 4.83 4.20
N ILE A 105 -14.72 5.54 4.45
CA ILE A 105 -14.40 6.10 5.77
C ILE A 105 -15.16 7.40 5.94
N ARG A 106 -15.72 7.62 7.11
CA ARG A 106 -16.35 8.88 7.47
C ARG A 106 -15.36 10.04 7.32
N PRO A 107 -15.78 11.18 6.72
CA PRO A 107 -14.87 12.32 6.45
C PRO A 107 -14.17 12.87 7.70
N ASP A 108 -14.82 12.82 8.86
CA ASP A 108 -14.28 13.30 10.13
C ASP A 108 -13.16 12.40 10.71
N LEU A 109 -13.03 11.18 10.18
CA LEU A 109 -12.01 10.22 10.60
C LEU A 109 -10.82 10.15 9.63
N MET A 110 -10.96 10.74 8.43
CA MET A 110 -9.93 10.68 7.39
C MET A 110 -8.65 11.42 7.76
N MET A 111 -7.54 10.91 7.24
CA MET A 111 -6.26 11.61 7.21
C MET A 111 -6.30 12.77 6.20
N PRO A 112 -5.47 13.80 6.37
CA PRO A 112 -5.24 14.80 5.33
C PRO A 112 -4.73 14.16 4.03
N GLU A 113 -5.14 14.70 2.88
CA GLU A 113 -4.71 14.20 1.55
C GLU A 113 -3.19 14.18 1.40
N SER A 114 -2.49 15.15 2.00
CA SER A 114 -1.02 15.21 2.01
C SER A 114 -0.34 14.03 2.73
N GLN A 115 -1.09 13.20 3.43
CA GLN A 115 -0.61 11.97 4.07
C GLN A 115 -0.87 10.72 3.21
N ILE A 116 -1.44 10.87 2.02
CA ILE A 116 -1.68 9.80 1.04
C ILE A 116 -0.68 10.00 -0.10
N ILE A 117 0.37 9.18 -0.13
CA ILE A 117 1.51 9.38 -1.04
C ILE A 117 1.62 8.18 -1.97
N PHE A 118 1.47 8.41 -3.26
CA PHE A 118 1.78 7.45 -4.31
C PHE A 118 3.13 7.75 -4.94
N PRO A 119 3.85 6.74 -5.43
CA PRO A 119 5.01 6.96 -6.29
C PRO A 119 4.55 7.60 -7.60
N THR A 120 5.28 8.61 -8.05
CA THR A 120 5.07 9.31 -9.31
C THR A 120 6.40 9.49 -10.03
N PRO A 121 6.43 9.72 -11.36
CA PRO A 121 7.68 10.03 -12.06
C PRO A 121 8.45 11.18 -11.42
N GLU A 122 7.74 12.18 -10.88
CA GLU A 122 8.34 13.36 -10.27
C GLU A 122 8.97 13.07 -8.90
N ASN A 123 8.30 12.23 -8.06
CA ASN A 123 8.73 12.01 -6.67
C ASN A 123 9.54 10.73 -6.44
N ILE A 124 9.59 9.82 -7.42
CA ILE A 124 10.15 8.47 -7.25
C ILE A 124 11.57 8.47 -6.67
N LYS A 125 12.40 9.43 -7.08
CA LYS A 125 13.77 9.56 -6.59
C LYS A 125 13.87 10.11 -5.18
N ASP A 126 12.86 10.87 -4.77
CA ASP A 126 12.81 11.53 -3.46
C ASP A 126 12.11 10.68 -2.40
N LEU A 127 11.40 9.61 -2.79
CA LEU A 127 10.68 8.75 -1.85
C LEU A 127 11.53 8.25 -0.67
N PRO A 128 12.79 7.79 -0.85
CA PRO A 128 13.61 7.36 0.28
C PRO A 128 13.82 8.48 1.30
N LYS A 129 14.08 9.71 0.80
CA LYS A 129 14.24 10.87 1.67
C LYS A 129 12.92 11.29 2.30
N MET A 130 11.81 11.25 1.58
CA MET A 130 10.48 11.54 2.13
C MET A 130 10.12 10.59 3.28
N ILE A 131 10.49 9.31 3.16
CA ILE A 131 10.31 8.30 4.21
C ILE A 131 11.22 8.59 5.40
N GLU A 132 12.48 8.95 5.17
CA GLU A 132 13.43 9.32 6.24
C GLU A 132 12.94 10.57 6.99
N ASP A 133 12.56 11.62 6.28
CA ASP A 133 12.03 12.88 6.84
C ASP A 133 10.71 12.65 7.59
N ALA A 134 9.96 11.62 7.21
CA ALA A 134 8.74 11.19 7.89
C ALA A 134 8.98 10.41 9.20
N GLY A 135 10.23 10.09 9.51
CA GLY A 135 10.61 9.29 10.67
C GLY A 135 10.67 7.78 10.41
N GLY A 136 10.68 7.37 9.15
CA GLY A 136 10.72 5.97 8.72
C GLY A 136 9.33 5.33 8.55
N ILE A 137 9.33 4.02 8.35
CA ILE A 137 8.12 3.20 8.18
C ILE A 137 7.94 2.31 9.39
N GLU A 138 6.78 2.36 10.01
CA GLU A 138 6.43 1.49 11.15
C GLU A 138 6.17 0.06 10.69
N VAL A 139 5.30 -0.10 9.67
CA VAL A 139 4.98 -1.40 9.08
C VAL A 139 4.87 -1.26 7.57
N CYS A 140 5.44 -2.23 6.86
CA CYS A 140 5.26 -2.42 5.43
C CYS A 140 4.32 -3.61 5.22
N TYR A 141 3.13 -3.34 4.69
CA TYR A 141 2.21 -4.38 4.22
C TYR A 141 2.47 -4.62 2.74
N GLY A 142 2.47 -5.86 2.30
CA GLY A 142 2.73 -6.20 0.91
C GLY A 142 2.25 -7.59 0.55
N GLY A 143 1.86 -7.76 -0.70
CA GLY A 143 1.61 -9.05 -1.31
C GLY A 143 2.88 -9.59 -1.96
N ILE A 144 2.91 -10.91 -2.16
CA ILE A 144 3.87 -11.57 -3.04
C ILE A 144 3.10 -12.00 -4.28
N GLY A 145 3.45 -11.44 -5.42
CA GLY A 145 2.81 -11.77 -6.68
C GLY A 145 3.13 -13.18 -7.17
N ILE A 146 2.48 -13.61 -8.25
CA ILE A 146 2.50 -15.00 -8.75
C ILE A 146 3.92 -15.49 -9.08
N HIS A 147 4.83 -14.60 -9.48
CA HIS A 147 6.23 -14.92 -9.78
C HIS A 147 7.19 -14.60 -8.65
N GLY A 148 6.68 -14.25 -7.47
CA GLY A 148 7.49 -13.85 -6.33
C GLY A 148 7.87 -12.37 -6.34
N HIS A 149 7.28 -11.55 -7.20
CA HIS A 149 7.51 -10.11 -7.21
C HIS A 149 6.90 -9.43 -5.98
N VAL A 150 7.51 -8.32 -5.56
CA VAL A 150 6.99 -7.43 -4.52
C VAL A 150 6.88 -6.03 -5.13
N ALA A 151 5.71 -5.38 -5.00
CA ALA A 151 5.32 -4.31 -5.89
C ALA A 151 5.49 -4.81 -7.35
N PHE A 152 6.10 -4.09 -8.26
CA PHE A 152 6.40 -4.63 -9.59
C PHE A 152 7.84 -5.16 -9.74
N ASN A 153 8.59 -5.27 -8.63
CA ASN A 153 9.97 -5.75 -8.69
C ASN A 153 10.02 -7.28 -8.78
N GLU A 154 10.44 -7.78 -9.93
CA GLU A 154 10.69 -9.22 -10.13
C GLU A 154 11.90 -9.68 -9.30
N PRO A 155 11.89 -10.94 -8.80
CA PRO A 155 13.04 -11.50 -8.10
C PRO A 155 14.30 -11.49 -8.98
N GLY A 156 15.41 -11.00 -8.44
CA GLY A 156 16.68 -10.93 -9.14
C GLY A 156 17.81 -10.46 -8.26
N GLU A 157 19.04 -10.56 -8.80
CA GLU A 157 20.24 -10.09 -8.12
C GLU A 157 20.19 -8.56 -7.94
N GLY A 158 20.47 -8.07 -6.74
CA GLY A 158 20.53 -6.65 -6.42
C GLY A 158 19.16 -5.94 -6.31
N VAL A 159 18.05 -6.66 -6.50
CA VAL A 159 16.71 -6.05 -6.42
C VAL A 159 16.38 -5.59 -5.01
N ALA A 160 16.78 -6.35 -4.00
CA ALA A 160 16.51 -6.02 -2.61
C ALA A 160 17.22 -4.74 -2.12
N GLU A 161 18.32 -4.37 -2.77
CA GLU A 161 19.12 -3.18 -2.48
C GLU A 161 18.78 -2.01 -3.43
N SER A 162 17.84 -2.20 -4.35
CA SER A 162 17.51 -1.16 -5.33
C SER A 162 16.67 -0.04 -4.74
N ASN A 163 16.89 1.18 -5.23
CA ASN A 163 16.02 2.31 -4.92
C ASN A 163 14.68 2.22 -5.68
N PRO A 164 13.65 2.94 -5.22
CA PRO A 164 12.42 3.13 -5.98
C PRO A 164 12.72 3.62 -7.41
N ARG A 165 12.05 3.04 -8.39
CA ARG A 165 12.30 3.30 -9.81
C ARG A 165 11.10 3.01 -10.67
N ILE A 166 11.06 3.60 -11.85
CA ILE A 166 10.20 3.18 -12.95
C ILE A 166 10.82 1.94 -13.59
N LEU A 167 10.02 0.94 -13.88
CA LEU A 167 10.45 -0.30 -14.51
C LEU A 167 9.40 -0.78 -15.51
N GLU A 168 9.85 -1.54 -16.49
CA GLU A 168 8.95 -2.26 -17.40
C GLU A 168 8.31 -3.45 -16.68
N ILE A 169 7.00 -3.56 -16.79
CA ILE A 169 6.24 -4.64 -16.14
C ILE A 169 6.45 -5.93 -16.92
N ASN A 170 6.69 -7.01 -16.19
CA ASN A 170 6.79 -8.34 -16.76
C ASN A 170 5.52 -8.71 -17.55
N GLU A 171 5.69 -9.38 -18.70
CA GLU A 171 4.61 -9.75 -19.60
C GLU A 171 3.51 -10.59 -18.93
N PHE A 172 3.88 -11.47 -18.01
CA PHE A 172 2.91 -12.27 -17.24
C PHE A 172 2.11 -11.41 -16.26
N THR A 173 2.75 -10.50 -15.54
CA THR A 173 2.07 -9.55 -14.65
C THR A 173 1.11 -8.67 -15.45
N ARG A 174 1.55 -8.14 -16.59
CA ARG A 174 0.71 -7.37 -17.52
C ARG A 174 -0.53 -8.14 -17.96
N THR A 175 -0.38 -9.43 -18.25
CA THR A 175 -1.50 -10.29 -18.68
C THR A 175 -2.49 -10.52 -17.57
N ILE A 176 -2.04 -10.75 -16.34
CA ILE A 176 -2.90 -10.99 -15.17
C ILE A 176 -3.66 -9.72 -14.78
N ASP A 177 -2.99 -8.58 -14.77
CA ASP A 177 -3.62 -7.30 -14.39
C ASP A 177 -4.63 -6.79 -15.42
N SER A 178 -4.57 -7.31 -16.65
CA SER A 178 -5.50 -6.95 -17.74
C SER A 178 -6.72 -7.88 -17.85
N THR A 179 -6.82 -8.91 -17.03
CA THR A 179 -7.95 -9.87 -16.97
C THR A 179 -8.87 -9.61 -15.78
#